data_dc5606761d73eb5ea4fe11e1ae663b84
#
_entry.id   dc5606761d73eb5ea4fe11e1ae663b84
#
_cell.length_a   1.000
_cell.length_b   1.000
_cell.length_c   1.000
_cell.angle_alpha   90.00
_cell.angle_beta   90.00
_cell.angle_gamma   90.00
#
_symmetry.space_group_name_H-M   'P 1'
#
loop_
_entity.id
_entity.type
_entity.pdbx_description
1 polymer ?
#
loop_
_entity_poly.entity_id
_entity_poly.type
_entity_poly.pdbx_seq_one_letter_code
_entity_poly.pdbx_strand_id
1 'polypeptide(L)'
;MTDPQQTSMGSPTWSRRNRLALAALLPMLALAVGASSFRYATIYRPTTFSQGQISSTASQHFVASESFGEVTIRRDVTISLTSIATDRAGSVTAAPGTTVHFVELAFAAAPEVPLTQCVIELLDADGRVFGTAGGKVTTGTVRDATAYPECTPPGAPGPQLDLDGTVLPPTGTPRPTSWPVTATFAMPAGVTPVAVRVHWGPPHFAQLPL
;
A
#
# COMPACT_ATOMS: atom_id res chain seq x y z
N MET A 1 79.44 -8.32 30.68
CA MET A 1 78.35 -8.28 29.72
C MET A 1 77.07 -8.08 30.52
N THR A 2 76.58 -6.84 30.62
CA THR A 2 75.46 -6.44 31.42
C THR A 2 74.28 -6.19 30.48
N ASP A 3 73.22 -6.97 30.60
CA ASP A 3 72.05 -6.97 29.78
C ASP A 3 71.19 -5.75 30.17
N PRO A 4 70.79 -4.87 29.24
CA PRO A 4 69.94 -3.73 29.56
C PRO A 4 68.48 -4.20 29.68
N GLN A 5 67.94 -4.17 30.89
CA GLN A 5 66.54 -4.37 31.16
C GLN A 5 65.70 -3.31 30.35
N GLN A 6 65.01 -3.77 29.33
CA GLN A 6 63.96 -3.01 28.64
C GLN A 6 62.77 -2.88 29.57
N THR A 7 62.65 -1.72 30.20
CA THR A 7 61.43 -1.30 30.87
C THR A 7 60.34 -1.11 29.83
N SER A 8 59.45 -2.07 29.66
CA SER A 8 58.23 -1.94 28.86
C SER A 8 57.32 -0.90 29.53
N MET A 9 57.36 0.33 29.04
CA MET A 9 56.30 1.31 29.36
C MET A 9 54.99 0.76 28.84
N GLY A 10 54.18 0.20 29.74
CA GLY A 10 52.84 -0.25 29.44
C GLY A 10 52.02 0.91 28.87
N SER A 11 51.73 0.86 27.59
CA SER A 11 50.84 1.84 26.95
C SER A 11 49.51 1.87 27.71
N PRO A 12 48.97 3.06 27.99
CA PRO A 12 47.69 3.15 28.69
C PRO A 12 46.62 2.40 27.89
N THR A 13 45.93 1.49 28.57
CA THR A 13 44.95 0.63 27.97
C THR A 13 43.97 1.52 27.21
N TRP A 14 43.58 1.14 25.99
CA TRP A 14 42.69 1.88 25.08
C TRP A 14 41.44 2.41 25.80
N SER A 15 40.89 1.68 26.74
CA SER A 15 39.73 2.06 27.57
C SER A 15 39.97 3.30 28.45
N ARG A 16 41.18 3.44 29.06
CA ARG A 16 41.51 4.63 29.84
C ARG A 16 41.61 5.90 28.97
N ARG A 17 42.13 5.77 27.79
CA ARG A 17 42.28 6.88 26.83
C ARG A 17 40.93 7.33 26.29
N ASN A 18 39.96 6.40 26.15
CA ASN A 18 38.65 6.67 25.56
C ASN A 18 37.50 6.70 26.57
N ARG A 19 37.78 6.78 27.88
CA ARG A 19 36.75 6.71 28.93
C ARG A 19 35.61 7.70 28.78
N LEU A 20 35.90 8.94 28.33
CA LEU A 20 34.87 9.96 28.09
C LEU A 20 34.00 9.61 26.89
N ALA A 21 34.60 9.12 25.82
CA ALA A 21 33.84 8.67 24.65
C ALA A 21 32.96 7.44 24.97
N LEU A 22 33.48 6.52 25.78
CA LEU A 22 32.72 5.35 26.26
C LEU A 22 31.57 5.78 27.20
N ALA A 23 31.78 6.76 28.07
CA ALA A 23 30.73 7.28 28.95
C ALA A 23 29.64 8.03 28.16
N ALA A 24 30.01 8.72 27.06
CA ALA A 24 29.06 9.40 26.18
C ALA A 24 28.32 8.44 25.25
N LEU A 25 28.78 7.22 25.05
CA LEU A 25 28.18 6.26 24.10
C LEU A 25 26.74 5.93 24.49
N LEU A 26 26.46 5.63 25.73
CA LEU A 26 25.11 5.26 26.18
C LEU A 26 24.10 6.39 26.02
N PRO A 27 24.35 7.64 26.46
CA PRO A 27 23.41 8.72 26.23
C PRO A 27 23.25 9.06 24.73
N MET A 28 24.32 8.98 23.93
CA MET A 28 24.23 9.17 22.49
C MET A 28 23.40 8.09 21.80
N LEU A 29 23.59 6.83 22.23
CA LEU A 29 22.78 5.71 21.73
C LEU A 29 21.30 5.89 22.09
N ALA A 30 21.01 6.28 23.33
CA ALA A 30 19.63 6.56 23.76
C ALA A 30 18.98 7.69 22.95
N LEU A 31 19.72 8.77 22.68
CA LEU A 31 19.26 9.87 21.83
C LEU A 31 19.02 9.39 20.39
N ALA A 32 19.91 8.59 19.83
CA ALA A 32 19.76 8.04 18.48
C ALA A 32 18.53 7.12 18.37
N VAL A 33 18.33 6.25 19.37
CA VAL A 33 17.14 5.38 19.43
C VAL A 33 15.86 6.21 19.58
N GLY A 34 15.86 7.22 20.46
CA GLY A 34 14.73 8.12 20.66
C GLY A 34 14.35 8.89 19.38
N ALA A 35 15.34 9.47 18.72
CA ALA A 35 15.13 10.20 17.45
C ALA A 35 14.64 9.28 16.34
N SER A 36 15.21 8.05 16.23
CA SER A 36 14.80 7.08 15.22
C SER A 36 13.38 6.57 15.49
N SER A 37 13.06 6.28 16.76
CA SER A 37 11.71 5.83 17.15
C SER A 37 10.64 6.90 16.90
N PHE A 38 10.95 8.15 17.19
CA PHE A 38 10.07 9.29 16.86
C PHE A 38 9.80 9.36 15.35
N ARG A 39 10.86 9.32 14.54
CA ARG A 39 10.74 9.36 13.09
C ARG A 39 9.97 8.16 12.54
N TYR A 40 10.20 6.98 13.10
CA TYR A 40 9.46 5.77 12.75
C TYR A 40 7.96 5.92 13.04
N ALA A 41 7.61 6.38 14.25
CA ALA A 41 6.22 6.50 14.67
C ALA A 41 5.45 7.61 13.92
N THR A 42 6.11 8.74 13.61
CA THR A 42 5.45 9.93 13.04
C THR A 42 5.48 9.97 11.51
N ILE A 43 6.48 9.37 10.88
CA ILE A 43 6.66 9.44 9.43
C ILE A 43 6.46 8.07 8.77
N TYR A 44 7.25 7.07 9.17
CA TYR A 44 7.26 5.79 8.46
C TYR A 44 5.99 4.97 8.70
N ARG A 45 5.56 4.82 9.94
CA ARG A 45 4.39 4.01 10.27
C ARG A 45 3.09 4.48 9.61
N PRO A 46 2.77 5.76 9.56
CA PRO A 46 1.58 6.26 8.85
C PRO A 46 1.66 6.10 7.33
N THR A 47 2.87 6.04 6.76
CA THR A 47 3.07 5.95 5.30
C THR A 47 3.31 4.51 4.81
N THR A 48 3.27 3.52 5.70
CA THR A 48 3.41 2.11 5.34
C THR A 48 2.09 1.35 5.53
N PHE A 49 1.84 0.36 4.68
CA PHE A 49 0.69 -0.53 4.81
C PHE A 49 0.89 -1.48 5.99
N SER A 50 0.45 -1.06 7.17
CA SER A 50 0.64 -1.78 8.45
C SER A 50 -0.67 -2.22 9.11
N GLN A 51 -1.81 -1.75 8.62
CA GLN A 51 -3.13 -2.01 9.20
C GLN A 51 -4.02 -2.71 8.17
N GLY A 52 -3.67 -3.95 7.86
CA GLY A 52 -4.39 -4.79 6.93
C GLY A 52 -5.59 -5.48 7.56
N GLN A 53 -6.73 -5.42 6.87
CA GLN A 53 -7.89 -6.26 7.15
C GLN A 53 -7.88 -7.39 6.13
N ILE A 54 -7.29 -8.53 6.54
CA ILE A 54 -7.08 -9.70 5.67
C ILE A 54 -8.23 -10.67 5.88
N SER A 55 -8.96 -10.95 4.81
CA SER A 55 -10.01 -11.94 4.80
C SER A 55 -9.47 -13.34 4.54
N SER A 56 -10.12 -14.34 5.09
CA SER A 56 -9.96 -15.75 4.71
C SER A 56 -10.97 -16.20 3.64
N THR A 57 -11.86 -15.31 3.22
CA THR A 57 -12.92 -15.57 2.24
C THR A 57 -12.84 -14.57 1.10
N ALA A 58 -13.58 -14.83 0.03
CA ALA A 58 -13.69 -13.95 -1.13
C ALA A 58 -14.42 -12.61 -0.84
N SER A 59 -14.78 -12.33 0.41
CA SER A 59 -15.46 -11.08 0.81
C SER A 59 -14.86 -10.50 2.07
N GLN A 60 -14.76 -9.18 2.12
CA GLN A 60 -14.25 -8.41 3.27
C GLN A 60 -15.12 -7.18 3.52
N HIS A 61 -15.59 -7.04 4.75
CA HIS A 61 -16.13 -5.78 5.24
C HIS A 61 -14.98 -4.94 5.78
N PHE A 62 -14.67 -3.88 5.06
CA PHE A 62 -13.56 -2.98 5.35
C PHE A 62 -14.07 -1.72 6.03
N VAL A 63 -13.53 -1.42 7.20
CA VAL A 63 -13.81 -0.18 7.92
C VAL A 63 -12.49 0.49 8.27
N ALA A 64 -12.28 1.70 7.81
CA ALA A 64 -11.12 2.50 8.13
C ALA A 64 -11.51 3.95 8.41
N SER A 65 -10.76 4.60 9.29
CA SER A 65 -10.87 6.04 9.54
C SER A 65 -9.53 6.69 9.27
N GLU A 66 -9.54 7.73 8.45
CA GLU A 66 -8.37 8.51 8.08
C GLU A 66 -8.59 9.96 8.50
N SER A 67 -7.56 10.58 9.08
CA SER A 67 -7.63 11.98 9.49
C SER A 67 -6.81 12.84 8.54
N PHE A 68 -7.45 13.88 8.00
CA PHE A 68 -6.83 14.93 7.19
C PHE A 68 -6.95 16.24 7.96
N GLY A 69 -5.90 16.57 8.72
CA GLY A 69 -5.98 17.70 9.65
C GLY A 69 -7.08 17.51 10.70
N GLU A 70 -8.08 18.38 10.69
CA GLU A 70 -9.23 18.32 11.62
C GLU A 70 -10.38 17.43 11.09
N VAL A 71 -10.35 17.05 9.83
CA VAL A 71 -11.40 16.23 9.19
C VAL A 71 -11.09 14.76 9.35
N THR A 72 -12.02 13.97 9.84
CA THR A 72 -11.92 12.51 9.89
C THR A 72 -12.90 11.89 8.90
N ILE A 73 -12.37 11.11 7.97
CA ILE A 73 -13.13 10.40 6.96
C ILE A 73 -13.22 8.94 7.38
N ARG A 74 -14.45 8.45 7.49
CA ARG A 74 -14.71 7.03 7.69
C ARG A 74 -15.11 6.38 6.37
N ARG A 75 -14.37 5.37 5.97
CA ARG A 75 -14.76 4.45 4.90
C ARG A 75 -15.32 3.17 5.49
N ASP A 76 -16.50 2.82 5.01
CA ASP A 76 -17.24 1.64 5.44
C ASP A 76 -17.78 0.99 4.15
N VAL A 77 -17.11 -0.08 3.70
CA VAL A 77 -17.37 -0.70 2.40
C VAL A 77 -17.18 -2.20 2.46
N THR A 78 -18.08 -2.94 1.84
CA THR A 78 -17.90 -4.38 1.59
C THR A 78 -17.32 -4.59 0.20
N ILE A 79 -16.24 -5.36 0.12
CA ILE A 79 -15.54 -5.71 -1.11
C ILE A 79 -15.61 -7.22 -1.27
N SER A 80 -16.08 -7.69 -2.41
CA SER A 80 -16.17 -9.12 -2.70
C SER A 80 -15.50 -9.42 -4.03
N LEU A 81 -14.66 -10.44 -4.05
CA LEU A 81 -14.08 -10.98 -5.27
C LEU A 81 -15.15 -11.82 -5.97
N THR A 82 -15.50 -11.44 -7.20
CA THR A 82 -16.48 -12.14 -8.01
C THR A 82 -15.82 -13.15 -8.94
N SER A 83 -14.75 -12.73 -9.62
CA SER A 83 -14.02 -13.61 -10.52
C SER A 83 -12.60 -13.12 -10.77
N ILE A 84 -11.72 -14.04 -11.18
CA ILE A 84 -10.44 -13.76 -11.83
C ILE A 84 -10.32 -14.59 -13.08
N ALA A 85 -9.89 -13.98 -14.18
CA ALA A 85 -9.68 -14.65 -15.47
C ALA A 85 -8.38 -14.17 -16.11
N THR A 86 -7.71 -15.04 -16.87
CA THR A 86 -6.49 -14.70 -17.61
C THR A 86 -6.77 -14.37 -19.07
N ASP A 87 -7.88 -14.86 -19.63
CA ASP A 87 -8.28 -14.62 -21.01
C ASP A 87 -9.71 -14.09 -21.05
N ARG A 88 -9.84 -12.87 -21.57
CA ARG A 88 -11.14 -12.31 -21.92
C ARG A 88 -11.11 -12.02 -23.43
N ALA A 89 -11.76 -12.88 -24.19
CA ALA A 89 -11.75 -12.83 -25.63
C ALA A 89 -12.02 -11.40 -26.14
N GLY A 90 -11.06 -10.84 -26.90
CA GLY A 90 -11.21 -9.60 -27.63
C GLY A 90 -10.95 -8.29 -26.85
N SER A 91 -10.56 -8.36 -25.57
CA SER A 91 -10.42 -7.12 -24.78
C SER A 91 -9.00 -6.55 -24.71
N VAL A 92 -7.97 -7.37 -24.55
CA VAL A 92 -6.57 -6.92 -24.40
C VAL A 92 -5.63 -8.00 -24.90
N THR A 93 -4.59 -7.63 -25.66
CA THR A 93 -3.51 -8.53 -26.06
C THR A 93 -2.34 -8.38 -25.11
N ALA A 94 -1.90 -9.46 -24.49
CA ALA A 94 -0.76 -9.47 -23.59
C ALA A 94 0.54 -9.09 -24.34
N ALA A 95 1.37 -8.26 -23.73
CA ALA A 95 2.71 -8.02 -24.24
C ALA A 95 3.56 -9.31 -24.14
N PRO A 96 4.59 -9.48 -24.98
CA PRO A 96 5.47 -10.64 -24.89
C PRO A 96 6.06 -10.81 -23.48
N GLY A 97 5.95 -12.02 -22.92
CA GLY A 97 6.44 -12.32 -21.58
C GLY A 97 5.52 -11.87 -20.44
N THR A 98 4.29 -11.46 -20.74
CA THR A 98 3.30 -11.09 -19.71
C THR A 98 2.03 -11.91 -19.83
N THR A 99 1.30 -12.04 -18.72
CA THR A 99 -0.07 -12.57 -18.64
C THR A 99 -0.97 -11.46 -18.16
N VAL A 100 -2.11 -11.29 -18.82
CA VAL A 100 -3.12 -10.29 -18.40
C VAL A 100 -4.16 -10.99 -17.52
N HIS A 101 -4.40 -10.41 -16.35
CA HIS A 101 -5.41 -10.85 -15.40
C HIS A 101 -6.54 -9.81 -15.33
N PHE A 102 -7.77 -10.30 -15.39
CA PHE A 102 -8.98 -9.52 -15.19
C PHE A 102 -9.58 -9.92 -13.85
N VAL A 103 -9.69 -8.97 -12.94
CA VAL A 103 -10.26 -9.18 -11.61
C VAL A 103 -11.58 -8.45 -11.54
N GLU A 104 -12.65 -9.17 -11.27
CA GLU A 104 -13.96 -8.58 -11.04
C GLU A 104 -14.26 -8.55 -9.55
N LEU A 105 -14.52 -7.34 -9.07
CA LEU A 105 -14.88 -7.06 -7.68
C LEU A 105 -16.29 -6.51 -7.62
N ALA A 106 -17.04 -6.87 -6.61
CA ALA A 106 -18.28 -6.22 -6.24
C ALA A 106 -18.04 -5.34 -5.01
N PHE A 107 -18.44 -4.10 -5.09
CA PHE A 107 -18.42 -3.15 -3.98
C PHE A 107 -19.82 -2.89 -3.47
N ALA A 108 -19.96 -2.75 -2.16
CA ALA A 108 -21.21 -2.30 -1.53
C ALA A 108 -20.90 -1.30 -0.41
N ALA A 109 -21.50 -0.11 -0.49
CA ALA A 109 -21.34 0.95 0.50
C ALA A 109 -22.53 1.91 0.43
N ALA A 110 -22.76 2.65 1.51
CA ALA A 110 -23.72 3.74 1.50
C ALA A 110 -23.31 4.85 0.50
N PRO A 111 -24.26 5.49 -0.20
CA PRO A 111 -23.96 6.45 -1.27
C PRO A 111 -23.12 7.65 -0.83
N GLU A 112 -23.22 8.03 0.45
CA GLU A 112 -22.50 9.16 1.07
C GLU A 112 -21.05 8.87 1.45
N VAL A 113 -20.59 7.62 1.39
CA VAL A 113 -19.20 7.26 1.73
C VAL A 113 -18.27 7.67 0.60
N PRO A 114 -17.21 8.49 0.86
CA PRO A 114 -16.26 8.89 -0.18
C PRO A 114 -15.31 7.73 -0.50
N LEU A 115 -15.43 7.18 -1.71
CA LEU A 115 -14.65 6.02 -2.19
C LEU A 115 -13.83 6.30 -3.45
N THR A 116 -13.70 7.56 -3.84
CA THR A 116 -12.80 7.97 -4.93
C THR A 116 -11.33 7.77 -4.56
N GLN A 117 -10.45 7.70 -5.57
CA GLN A 117 -8.99 7.54 -5.39
C GLN A 117 -8.56 6.21 -4.75
N CYS A 118 -9.33 5.15 -4.91
CA CYS A 118 -8.88 3.84 -4.47
C CYS A 118 -7.82 3.26 -5.41
N VAL A 119 -7.03 2.34 -4.87
CA VAL A 119 -6.05 1.57 -5.61
C VAL A 119 -6.36 0.09 -5.42
N ILE A 120 -6.34 -0.65 -6.53
CA ILE A 120 -6.49 -2.10 -6.54
C ILE A 120 -5.17 -2.70 -7.01
N GLU A 121 -4.66 -3.68 -6.28
CA GLU A 121 -3.37 -4.32 -6.54
C GLU A 121 -3.51 -5.84 -6.47
N LEU A 122 -2.70 -6.56 -7.25
CA LEU A 122 -2.50 -8.00 -7.09
C LEU A 122 -1.21 -8.29 -6.34
N LEU A 123 -1.22 -9.33 -5.54
CA LEU A 123 -0.05 -9.84 -4.83
C LEU A 123 0.23 -11.27 -5.27
N ASP A 124 1.51 -11.61 -5.41
CA ASP A 124 1.94 -13.00 -5.57
C ASP A 124 2.37 -13.63 -4.23
N ALA A 125 2.77 -14.89 -4.29
CA ALA A 125 3.21 -15.63 -3.11
C ALA A 125 4.49 -15.08 -2.46
N ASP A 126 5.31 -14.34 -3.20
CA ASP A 126 6.52 -13.68 -2.70
C ASP A 126 6.22 -12.30 -2.10
N GLY A 127 4.96 -11.85 -2.12
CA GLY A 127 4.54 -10.53 -1.64
C GLY A 127 4.86 -9.39 -2.60
N ARG A 128 5.21 -9.70 -3.87
CA ARG A 128 5.38 -8.66 -4.90
C ARG A 128 4.02 -8.09 -5.27
N VAL A 129 4.01 -6.79 -5.49
CA VAL A 129 2.80 -6.01 -5.73
C VAL A 129 2.74 -5.60 -7.19
N PHE A 130 1.58 -5.83 -7.82
CA PHE A 130 1.31 -5.48 -9.20
C PHE A 130 0.12 -4.52 -9.23
N GLY A 131 0.38 -3.30 -9.68
CA GLY A 131 -0.66 -2.29 -9.87
C GLY A 131 -1.50 -2.58 -11.11
N THR A 132 -2.64 -1.91 -11.20
CA THR A 132 -3.47 -1.96 -12.39
C THR A 132 -2.70 -1.47 -13.61
N ALA A 133 -2.89 -2.16 -14.71
CA ALA A 133 -2.31 -1.78 -15.98
C ALA A 133 -2.97 -0.52 -16.50
N GLY A 134 -2.40 0.62 -16.11
CA GLY A 134 -2.75 1.92 -16.71
C GLY A 134 -2.01 2.09 -18.04
N GLY A 135 -2.77 2.35 -19.11
CA GLY A 135 -2.26 2.90 -20.36
C GLY A 135 -1.49 1.95 -21.25
N LYS A 136 -0.51 1.51 -21.52
CA LYS A 136 0.17 0.75 -22.56
C LYS A 136 0.72 -0.59 -22.06
N VAL A 137 -0.13 -1.52 -21.73
CA VAL A 137 0.32 -2.88 -21.41
C VAL A 137 0.36 -3.76 -22.67
N THR A 138 -0.19 -3.28 -23.73
CA THR A 138 -0.37 -4.03 -24.98
C THR A 138 -0.08 -3.14 -26.17
N THR A 139 0.19 -3.73 -27.31
CA THR A 139 0.24 -3.05 -28.63
C THR A 139 -1.13 -2.50 -29.06
N GLY A 140 -2.18 -2.76 -28.31
CA GLY A 140 -3.51 -2.20 -28.46
C GLY A 140 -3.77 -1.11 -27.41
N THR A 141 -4.42 -0.05 -27.82
CA THR A 141 -4.84 1.04 -26.93
C THR A 141 -5.84 0.47 -25.92
N VAL A 142 -5.45 0.33 -24.64
CA VAL A 142 -6.44 0.29 -23.57
C VAL A 142 -7.03 1.70 -23.52
N ARG A 143 -8.19 1.87 -24.15
CA ARG A 143 -8.93 3.13 -24.04
C ARG A 143 -9.34 3.26 -22.57
N ASP A 144 -8.95 4.38 -21.98
CA ASP A 144 -9.41 4.84 -20.65
C ASP A 144 -8.96 4.03 -19.44
N ALA A 145 -7.76 3.42 -19.45
CA ALA A 145 -7.11 3.12 -18.19
C ALA A 145 -6.68 4.46 -17.56
N THR A 146 -7.55 5.05 -16.79
CA THR A 146 -7.17 6.06 -15.81
C THR A 146 -6.05 5.45 -14.95
N ALA A 147 -5.02 6.22 -14.64
CA ALA A 147 -3.87 5.75 -13.87
C ALA A 147 -4.27 5.17 -12.49
N TYR A 148 -5.51 5.38 -12.10
CA TYR A 148 -6.15 4.88 -10.89
C TYR A 148 -7.50 4.29 -11.28
N PRO A 149 -7.71 2.96 -11.17
CA PRO A 149 -9.03 2.40 -11.33
C PRO A 149 -9.93 3.04 -10.30
N GLU A 150 -11.01 3.64 -10.77
CA GLU A 150 -12.02 4.15 -9.88
C GLU A 150 -12.77 2.97 -9.28
N CYS A 151 -12.71 2.80 -7.95
CA CYS A 151 -13.55 1.82 -7.26
C CYS A 151 -15.02 2.26 -7.22
N THR A 152 -15.41 3.18 -8.04
CA THR A 152 -16.74 3.78 -8.13
C THR A 152 -17.30 3.57 -9.51
N PRO A 153 -18.62 3.48 -9.66
CA PRO A 153 -19.23 3.28 -10.97
C PRO A 153 -19.04 4.52 -11.87
N PRO A 154 -18.79 4.32 -13.18
CA PRO A 154 -18.69 5.41 -14.12
C PRO A 154 -19.94 6.30 -14.09
N GLY A 155 -19.74 7.62 -14.01
CA GLY A 155 -20.82 8.62 -13.99
C GLY A 155 -21.59 8.75 -12.67
N ALA A 156 -21.28 7.95 -11.66
CA ALA A 156 -21.85 8.03 -10.31
C ALA A 156 -20.80 7.79 -9.22
N PRO A 157 -19.73 8.60 -9.15
CA PRO A 157 -18.60 8.35 -8.24
C PRO A 157 -18.96 8.50 -6.75
N GLY A 158 -20.05 9.19 -6.45
CA GLY A 158 -20.40 9.59 -5.09
C GLY A 158 -19.61 10.81 -4.60
N PRO A 159 -19.55 11.06 -3.30
CA PRO A 159 -18.78 12.15 -2.72
C PRO A 159 -17.30 12.03 -3.04
N GLN A 160 -16.66 13.17 -3.26
CA GLN A 160 -15.23 13.27 -3.55
C GLN A 160 -14.51 13.95 -2.39
N LEU A 161 -13.20 13.78 -2.34
CA LEU A 161 -12.34 14.45 -1.38
C LEU A 161 -11.56 15.55 -2.08
N ASP A 162 -11.56 16.73 -1.51
CA ASP A 162 -10.65 17.79 -1.89
C ASP A 162 -9.27 17.55 -1.22
N LEU A 163 -8.26 18.32 -1.63
CA LEU A 163 -6.88 18.20 -1.15
C LEU A 163 -6.73 18.47 0.34
N ASP A 164 -7.62 19.26 0.93
CA ASP A 164 -7.67 19.55 2.38
C ASP A 164 -8.45 18.51 3.18
N GLY A 165 -9.01 17.48 2.52
CA GLY A 165 -9.84 16.45 3.13
C GLY A 165 -11.32 16.81 3.23
N THR A 166 -11.73 17.98 2.73
CA THR A 166 -13.16 18.34 2.69
C THR A 166 -13.94 17.38 1.79
N VAL A 167 -15.05 16.87 2.30
CA VAL A 167 -15.94 16.01 1.52
C VAL A 167 -16.84 16.88 0.64
N LEU A 168 -16.62 16.80 -0.66
CA LEU A 168 -17.44 17.47 -1.65
C LEU A 168 -18.67 16.62 -1.96
N PRO A 169 -19.86 17.25 -2.08
CA PRO A 169 -21.08 16.52 -2.42
C PRO A 169 -20.95 15.88 -3.81
N PRO A 170 -21.66 14.76 -4.04
CA PRO A 170 -21.65 14.11 -5.34
C PRO A 170 -22.20 15.01 -6.42
N THR A 171 -21.54 15.01 -7.58
CA THR A 171 -22.03 15.67 -8.78
C THR A 171 -22.72 14.63 -9.67
N GLY A 172 -23.96 14.86 -10.04
CA GLY A 172 -24.70 13.97 -10.94
C GLY A 172 -25.57 12.92 -10.23
N THR A 173 -25.62 11.72 -10.81
CA THR A 173 -26.47 10.63 -10.29
C THR A 173 -25.94 10.08 -8.96
N PRO A 174 -26.78 9.86 -7.96
CA PRO A 174 -26.37 9.20 -6.73
C PRO A 174 -25.75 7.83 -7.01
N ARG A 175 -24.66 7.52 -6.30
CA ARG A 175 -24.01 6.22 -6.43
C ARG A 175 -24.97 5.12 -5.93
N PRO A 176 -25.11 4.00 -6.69
CA PRO A 176 -25.84 2.84 -6.20
C PRO A 176 -25.18 2.27 -4.92
N THR A 177 -25.94 1.56 -4.12
CA THR A 177 -25.44 0.92 -2.90
C THR A 177 -24.56 -0.30 -3.17
N SER A 178 -24.59 -0.85 -4.38
CA SER A 178 -23.75 -1.95 -4.83
C SER A 178 -23.46 -1.82 -6.32
N TRP A 179 -22.20 -2.12 -6.72
CA TRP A 179 -21.75 -2.01 -8.12
C TRP A 179 -20.55 -2.93 -8.40
N PRO A 180 -20.39 -3.39 -9.64
CA PRO A 180 -19.19 -4.13 -10.07
C PRO A 180 -18.05 -3.18 -10.44
N VAL A 181 -16.83 -3.65 -10.26
CA VAL A 181 -15.59 -3.03 -10.75
C VAL A 181 -14.73 -4.08 -11.41
N THR A 182 -14.22 -3.80 -12.60
CA THR A 182 -13.25 -4.67 -13.29
C THR A 182 -11.89 -3.98 -13.30
N ALA A 183 -10.89 -4.62 -12.73
CA ALA A 183 -9.50 -4.19 -12.75
C ALA A 183 -8.67 -5.12 -13.65
N THR A 184 -7.77 -4.53 -14.45
CA THR A 184 -6.91 -5.27 -15.37
C THR A 184 -5.46 -5.14 -14.92
N PHE A 185 -4.74 -6.26 -14.91
CA PHE A 185 -3.35 -6.34 -14.46
C PHE A 185 -2.50 -7.03 -15.50
N ALA A 186 -1.28 -6.56 -15.70
CA ALA A 186 -0.26 -7.29 -16.45
C ALA A 186 0.82 -7.77 -15.47
N MET A 187 1.02 -9.07 -15.45
CA MET A 187 2.04 -9.71 -14.62
C MET A 187 3.03 -10.46 -15.50
N PRO A 188 4.27 -10.68 -15.07
CA PRO A 188 5.20 -11.53 -15.80
C PRO A 188 4.61 -12.93 -16.02
N ALA A 189 4.84 -13.51 -17.20
CA ALA A 189 4.38 -14.86 -17.50
C ALA A 189 4.95 -15.86 -16.47
N GLY A 190 4.10 -16.75 -15.98
CA GLY A 190 4.46 -17.73 -14.96
C GLY A 190 4.34 -17.23 -13.50
N VAL A 191 4.03 -15.96 -13.29
CA VAL A 191 3.70 -15.44 -11.96
C VAL A 191 2.20 -15.58 -11.73
N THR A 192 1.85 -16.24 -10.62
CA THR A 192 0.44 -16.48 -10.24
C THR A 192 0.07 -15.53 -9.10
N PRO A 193 -0.98 -14.72 -9.24
CA PRO A 193 -1.48 -13.93 -8.14
C PRO A 193 -2.17 -14.82 -7.09
N VAL A 194 -2.04 -14.45 -5.82
CA VAL A 194 -2.62 -15.17 -4.68
C VAL A 194 -3.60 -14.33 -3.86
N ALA A 195 -3.54 -13.01 -4.01
CA ALA A 195 -4.45 -12.10 -3.31
C ALA A 195 -4.69 -10.82 -4.12
N VAL A 196 -5.84 -10.21 -3.88
CA VAL A 196 -6.13 -8.83 -4.29
C VAL A 196 -6.13 -7.93 -3.07
N ARG A 197 -5.49 -6.76 -3.18
CA ARG A 197 -5.47 -5.73 -2.16
C ARG A 197 -6.16 -4.48 -2.67
N VAL A 198 -7.00 -3.89 -1.82
CA VAL A 198 -7.72 -2.63 -2.11
C VAL A 198 -7.44 -1.64 -0.99
N HIS A 199 -7.11 -0.41 -1.33
CA HIS A 199 -6.81 0.63 -0.35
C HIS A 199 -7.08 2.04 -0.90
N TRP A 200 -7.16 3.00 0.00
CA TRP A 200 -7.29 4.44 -0.30
C TRP A 200 -6.06 5.24 0.16
N GLY A 201 -5.01 4.54 0.51
CA GLY A 201 -3.75 5.05 1.03
C GLY A 201 -3.33 4.29 2.29
N PRO A 202 -2.02 4.36 2.65
CA PRO A 202 -1.55 3.80 3.90
C PRO A 202 -2.18 4.54 5.10
N PRO A 203 -2.30 3.89 6.27
CA PRO A 203 -1.78 2.57 6.58
C PRO A 203 -2.77 1.42 6.36
N HIS A 204 -4.03 1.73 5.99
CA HIS A 204 -5.13 0.78 5.94
C HIS A 204 -5.27 0.12 4.56
N PHE A 205 -5.58 -1.16 4.54
CA PHE A 205 -5.95 -1.89 3.33
C PHE A 205 -6.87 -3.08 3.62
N ALA A 206 -7.67 -3.45 2.64
CA ALA A 206 -8.38 -4.72 2.60
C ALA A 206 -7.62 -5.71 1.71
N GLN A 207 -7.54 -6.98 2.10
CA GLN A 207 -6.94 -8.03 1.28
C GLN A 207 -7.82 -9.26 1.27
N LEU A 208 -8.09 -9.76 0.06
CA LEU A 208 -8.89 -10.96 -0.19
C LEU A 208 -8.02 -12.01 -0.89
N PRO A 209 -8.15 -13.30 -0.54
CA PRO A 209 -7.52 -14.39 -1.27
C PRO A 209 -8.14 -14.54 -2.66
N LEU A 210 -7.35 -15.07 -3.60
CA LEU A 210 -7.76 -15.41 -4.96
C LEU A 210 -8.02 -16.91 -5.11
#